data_1e9fe9d7b339a9dee06b0e78ceeb5190
#
_entry.id   1e9fe9d7b339a9dee06b0e78ceeb5190
#
_cell.length_a   1.000
_cell.length_b   1.000
_cell.length_c   1.000
_cell.angle_alpha   90.00
_cell.angle_beta   90.00
_cell.angle_gamma   90.00
#
_symmetry.space_group_name_H-M   'P 1'
#
loop_
_entity.id
_entity.type
_entity.pdbx_description
1 polymer ?
#
loop_
_entity_poly.entity_id
_entity_poly.type
_entity_poly.pdbx_seq_one_letter_code
_entity_poly.pdbx_strand_id
1 'polypeptide(L)'
;YYAMFSGALGSEYGISETIVKMIPLAMCGLGIAIAFRMQIWNIGAEGQFYMGACAASWLPLTYPDLPSMIMLPGMLLLGAAAGGMWGLLAGWFKTKWLVSELITTLMMNYIAILWVNYLVYGAWRDPKGLNFPLTAAFSESALLPSFGDLRVHAGIIIVFVLAAVLTVVFRDSRWGYETLVIGSNPTAARYAGINIPRNVLLVMLLSGAVCGMGGMIEVSGIVGKLQPGISPGYGYTAIIVAWLARLHPAAIIVVAFLFAIIHVGGFMVQTLGI
;
A
#
# COMPACT_ATOMS: atom_id res chain seq x y z
N TYR A 1 20.54 17.40 -11.20
CA TYR A 1 19.53 16.63 -11.96
C TYR A 1 20.14 15.46 -12.73
N TYR A 2 21.22 15.69 -13.52
CA TYR A 2 21.87 14.60 -14.27
C TYR A 2 22.24 13.41 -13.37
N ALA A 3 22.88 13.65 -12.23
CA ALA A 3 23.24 12.61 -11.25
C ALA A 3 22.02 11.85 -10.70
N MET A 4 20.88 12.52 -10.52
CA MET A 4 19.63 11.87 -10.09
C MET A 4 19.12 10.90 -11.16
N PHE A 5 19.02 11.37 -12.41
CA PHE A 5 18.52 10.52 -13.49
C PHE A 5 19.48 9.39 -13.85
N SER A 6 20.79 9.67 -13.88
CA SER A 6 21.80 8.64 -14.13
C SER A 6 21.87 7.61 -12.99
N GLY A 7 21.67 8.02 -11.74
CA GLY A 7 21.61 7.11 -10.59
C GLY A 7 20.39 6.20 -10.62
N ALA A 8 19.22 6.72 -11.02
CA ALA A 8 17.99 5.95 -11.06
C ALA A 8 17.81 5.10 -12.33
N LEU A 9 18.34 5.56 -13.47
CA LEU A 9 18.09 4.92 -14.79
C LEU A 9 19.37 4.54 -15.52
N GLY A 10 20.54 4.95 -15.09
CA GLY A 10 21.81 4.75 -15.80
C GLY A 10 22.44 3.36 -15.64
N SER A 11 21.88 2.48 -14.80
CA SER A 11 22.34 1.12 -14.61
C SER A 11 21.16 0.15 -14.45
N GLU A 12 21.37 -1.13 -14.75
CA GLU A 12 20.36 -2.18 -14.52
C GLU A 12 19.94 -2.23 -13.03
N TYR A 13 20.87 -2.04 -12.12
CA TYR A 13 20.59 -1.95 -10.69
C TYR A 13 19.70 -0.75 -10.36
N GLY A 14 20.02 0.45 -10.89
CA GLY A 14 19.21 1.65 -10.68
C GLY A 14 17.78 1.50 -11.19
N ILE A 15 17.62 0.93 -12.40
CA ILE A 15 16.29 0.65 -12.96
C ILE A 15 15.53 -0.36 -12.09
N SER A 16 16.20 -1.43 -11.65
CA SER A 16 15.62 -2.43 -10.75
C SER A 16 15.12 -1.81 -9.45
N GLU A 17 15.95 -1.01 -8.78
CA GLU A 17 15.57 -0.31 -7.55
C GLU A 17 14.42 0.67 -7.77
N THR A 18 14.41 1.36 -8.90
CA THR A 18 13.32 2.28 -9.25
C THR A 18 12.00 1.54 -9.43
N ILE A 19 12.00 0.40 -10.12
CA ILE A 19 10.81 -0.45 -10.27
C ILE A 19 10.35 -0.98 -8.92
N VAL A 20 11.27 -1.44 -8.09
CA VAL A 20 10.98 -1.95 -6.74
C VAL A 20 10.31 -0.89 -5.87
N LYS A 21 10.79 0.35 -5.89
CA LYS A 21 10.18 1.47 -5.14
C LYS A 21 8.87 1.96 -5.75
N MET A 22 8.66 1.79 -7.03
CA MET A 22 7.38 2.10 -7.70
C MET A 22 6.25 1.21 -7.17
N ILE A 23 6.49 -0.06 -6.86
CA ILE A 23 5.45 -1.05 -6.51
C ILE A 23 4.62 -0.59 -5.29
N PRO A 24 5.20 -0.32 -4.11
CA PRO A 24 4.42 0.12 -2.95
C PRO A 24 3.74 1.48 -3.17
N LEU A 25 4.39 2.41 -3.88
CA LEU A 25 3.81 3.70 -4.24
C LEU A 25 2.59 3.53 -5.13
N ALA A 26 2.67 2.67 -6.15
CA ALA A 26 1.55 2.39 -7.04
C ALA A 26 0.41 1.69 -6.31
N MET A 27 0.69 0.71 -5.44
CA MET A 27 -0.33 0.03 -4.63
C MET A 27 -1.08 1.01 -3.73
N CYS A 28 -0.38 1.84 -2.97
CA CYS A 28 -1.00 2.88 -2.14
C CYS A 28 -1.76 3.90 -3.00
N GLY A 29 -1.20 4.31 -4.15
CA GLY A 29 -1.86 5.23 -5.09
C GLY A 29 -3.18 4.69 -5.65
N LEU A 30 -3.20 3.41 -6.04
CA LEU A 30 -4.41 2.72 -6.49
C LEU A 30 -5.45 2.62 -5.36
N GLY A 31 -5.02 2.30 -4.14
CA GLY A 31 -5.88 2.28 -2.96
C GLY A 31 -6.51 3.66 -2.68
N ILE A 32 -5.70 4.70 -2.69
CA ILE A 32 -6.16 6.09 -2.48
C ILE A 32 -7.12 6.52 -3.58
N ALA A 33 -6.86 6.16 -4.84
CA ALA A 33 -7.74 6.51 -5.96
C ALA A 33 -9.16 5.97 -5.79
N ILE A 34 -9.34 4.80 -5.17
CA ILE A 34 -10.65 4.24 -4.85
C ILE A 34 -11.43 5.20 -3.93
N ALA A 35 -10.81 5.67 -2.85
CA ALA A 35 -11.45 6.56 -1.89
C ALA A 35 -11.69 7.96 -2.44
N PHE A 36 -10.70 8.53 -3.12
CA PHE A 36 -10.72 9.91 -3.61
C PHE A 36 -11.69 10.10 -4.77
N ARG A 37 -11.99 9.05 -5.54
CA ARG A 37 -13.04 9.09 -6.57
C ARG A 37 -14.41 9.46 -5.99
N MET A 38 -14.67 9.04 -4.75
CA MET A 38 -15.88 9.36 -4.00
C MET A 38 -15.72 10.63 -3.13
N GLN A 39 -14.60 11.34 -3.29
CA GLN A 39 -14.20 12.50 -2.48
C GLN A 39 -14.13 12.20 -0.96
N ILE A 40 -13.79 10.96 -0.62
CA ILE A 40 -13.47 10.56 0.74
C ILE A 40 -11.94 10.66 0.92
N TRP A 41 -11.53 11.51 1.86
CA TRP A 41 -10.12 11.78 2.11
C TRP A 41 -9.49 10.70 2.98
N ASN A 42 -9.06 9.59 2.34
CA ASN A 42 -8.31 8.54 3.02
C ASN A 42 -6.82 8.90 3.10
N ILE A 43 -6.40 9.61 4.17
CA ILE A 43 -4.98 9.85 4.48
C ILE A 43 -4.37 8.65 5.20
N GLY A 44 -5.19 7.64 5.52
CA GLY A 44 -4.83 6.44 6.28
C GLY A 44 -4.05 5.37 5.52
N ALA A 45 -3.69 5.62 4.27
CA ALA A 45 -2.99 4.63 3.44
C ALA A 45 -1.69 4.12 4.08
N GLU A 46 -0.95 4.97 4.79
CA GLU A 46 0.26 4.60 5.52
C GLU A 46 -0.04 3.59 6.63
N GLY A 47 -1.03 3.86 7.48
CA GLY A 47 -1.43 2.95 8.57
C GLY A 47 -2.02 1.65 8.05
N GLN A 48 -2.80 1.70 6.95
CA GLN A 48 -3.34 0.52 6.28
C GLN A 48 -2.22 -0.36 5.71
N PHE A 49 -1.19 0.25 5.15
CA PHE A 49 0.03 -0.41 4.69
C PHE A 49 0.76 -1.12 5.86
N TYR A 50 0.99 -0.41 6.98
CA TYR A 50 1.63 -0.98 8.17
C TYR A 50 0.83 -2.14 8.77
N MET A 51 -0.49 -2.00 8.89
CA MET A 51 -1.36 -3.07 9.40
C MET A 51 -1.38 -4.28 8.46
N GLY A 52 -1.36 -4.04 7.15
CA GLY A 52 -1.25 -5.08 6.14
C GLY A 52 0.08 -5.83 6.23
N ALA A 53 1.19 -5.11 6.33
CA ALA A 53 2.53 -5.68 6.52
C ALA A 53 2.61 -6.52 7.81
N CYS A 54 2.05 -5.99 8.90
CA CYS A 54 2.00 -6.67 10.20
C CYS A 54 1.23 -8.00 10.11
N ALA A 55 0.00 -7.96 9.61
CA ALA A 55 -0.84 -9.16 9.53
C ALA A 55 -0.26 -10.21 8.56
N ALA A 56 0.30 -9.77 7.45
CA ALA A 56 0.97 -10.67 6.51
C ALA A 56 2.19 -11.35 7.17
N SER A 57 2.95 -10.61 7.98
CA SER A 57 4.14 -11.13 8.67
C SER A 57 3.81 -12.19 9.73
N TRP A 58 2.60 -12.17 10.27
CA TRP A 58 2.18 -13.16 11.28
C TRP A 58 2.25 -14.60 10.75
N LEU A 59 1.89 -14.83 9.49
CA LEU A 59 1.82 -16.17 8.92
C LEU A 59 3.21 -16.86 8.84
N PRO A 60 4.26 -16.27 8.23
CA PRO A 60 5.59 -16.89 8.18
C PRO A 60 6.28 -16.97 9.55
N LEU A 61 5.95 -16.07 10.48
CA LEU A 61 6.50 -16.13 11.85
C LEU A 61 5.89 -17.27 12.67
N THR A 62 4.63 -17.66 12.38
CA THR A 62 3.92 -18.71 13.12
C THR A 62 4.05 -20.07 12.45
N TYR A 63 4.06 -20.11 11.13
CA TYR A 63 4.07 -21.34 10.31
C TYR A 63 5.14 -21.28 9.22
N PRO A 64 6.45 -21.29 9.58
CA PRO A 64 7.54 -21.09 8.61
C PRO A 64 7.65 -22.21 7.56
N ASP A 65 7.13 -23.38 7.84
CA ASP A 65 7.26 -24.58 6.97
C ASP A 65 6.14 -24.71 5.91
N LEU A 66 5.22 -23.72 5.85
CA LEU A 66 4.16 -23.77 4.83
C LEU A 66 4.74 -23.61 3.42
N PRO A 67 4.21 -24.38 2.44
CA PRO A 67 4.63 -24.25 1.05
C PRO A 67 4.22 -22.87 0.47
N SER A 68 5.03 -22.31 -0.44
CA SER A 68 4.83 -20.99 -1.05
C SER A 68 3.44 -20.83 -1.68
N MET A 69 2.87 -21.91 -2.24
CA MET A 69 1.52 -21.89 -2.85
C MET A 69 0.40 -21.55 -1.85
N ILE A 70 0.60 -21.78 -0.56
CA ILE A 70 -0.36 -21.45 0.51
C ILE A 70 0.11 -20.18 1.22
N MET A 71 1.42 -20.07 1.46
CA MET A 71 2.02 -18.96 2.19
C MET A 71 1.74 -17.61 1.52
N LEU A 72 2.09 -17.44 0.26
CA LEU A 72 1.97 -16.16 -0.43
C LEU A 72 0.52 -15.68 -0.61
N PRO A 73 -0.44 -16.52 -1.07
CA PRO A 73 -1.85 -16.13 -1.08
C PRO A 73 -2.40 -15.85 0.32
N GLY A 74 -2.00 -16.64 1.32
CA GLY A 74 -2.40 -16.43 2.71
C GLY A 74 -1.92 -15.08 3.25
N MET A 75 -0.65 -14.73 3.03
CA MET A 75 -0.09 -13.43 3.39
C MET A 75 -0.80 -12.28 2.68
N LEU A 76 -1.10 -12.45 1.38
CA LEU A 76 -1.81 -11.43 0.58
C LEU A 76 -3.22 -11.19 1.11
N LEU A 77 -3.95 -12.26 1.43
CA LEU A 77 -5.31 -12.17 1.99
C LEU A 77 -5.30 -11.55 3.39
N LEU A 78 -4.36 -11.94 4.26
CA LEU A 78 -4.21 -11.35 5.59
C LEU A 78 -3.85 -9.87 5.51
N GLY A 79 -2.92 -9.52 4.63
CA GLY A 79 -2.54 -8.12 4.38
C GLY A 79 -3.71 -7.29 3.88
N ALA A 80 -4.47 -7.81 2.90
CA ALA A 80 -5.67 -7.16 2.38
C ALA A 80 -6.76 -7.02 3.45
N ALA A 81 -7.02 -8.07 4.23
CA ALA A 81 -8.03 -8.07 5.28
C ALA A 81 -7.70 -7.07 6.39
N ALA A 82 -6.47 -7.06 6.88
CA ALA A 82 -6.06 -6.16 7.95
C ALA A 82 -6.05 -4.69 7.50
N GLY A 83 -5.47 -4.38 6.35
CA GLY A 83 -5.51 -3.04 5.78
C GLY A 83 -6.94 -2.58 5.49
N GLY A 84 -7.77 -3.49 4.94
CA GLY A 84 -9.18 -3.24 4.66
C GLY A 84 -10.00 -2.99 5.92
N MET A 85 -9.86 -3.82 6.95
CA MET A 85 -10.53 -3.61 8.24
C MET A 85 -10.09 -2.31 8.91
N TRP A 86 -8.81 -1.96 8.80
CA TRP A 86 -8.30 -0.70 9.31
C TRP A 86 -8.94 0.50 8.60
N GLY A 87 -9.07 0.44 7.27
CA GLY A 87 -9.79 1.44 6.49
C GLY A 87 -11.29 1.47 6.81
N LEU A 88 -11.92 0.29 6.91
CA LEU A 88 -13.34 0.14 7.25
C LEU A 88 -13.69 0.80 8.58
N LEU A 89 -12.82 0.69 9.59
CA LEU A 89 -13.02 1.30 10.91
C LEU A 89 -13.16 2.82 10.80
N ALA A 90 -12.30 3.48 10.01
CA ALA A 90 -12.41 4.92 9.76
C ALA A 90 -13.71 5.27 8.99
N GLY A 91 -14.08 4.46 8.01
CA GLY A 91 -15.35 4.60 7.28
C GLY A 91 -16.57 4.44 8.18
N TRP A 92 -16.50 3.54 9.16
CA TRP A 92 -17.55 3.33 10.14
C TRP A 92 -17.74 4.54 11.09
N PHE A 93 -16.63 5.12 11.58
CA PHE A 93 -16.69 6.35 12.36
C PHE A 93 -17.32 7.51 11.56
N LYS A 94 -16.97 7.65 10.29
CA LYS A 94 -17.58 8.64 9.41
C LYS A 94 -19.08 8.43 9.22
N THR A 95 -19.50 7.20 8.96
CA THR A 95 -20.92 6.92 8.62
C THR A 95 -21.82 6.96 9.83
N LYS A 96 -21.35 6.51 11.02
CA LYS A 96 -22.18 6.40 12.22
C LYS A 96 -22.16 7.66 13.07
N TRP A 97 -20.99 8.30 13.21
CA TRP A 97 -20.80 9.45 14.10
C TRP A 97 -20.43 10.74 13.38
N LEU A 98 -20.41 10.72 12.05
CA LEU A 98 -20.07 11.88 11.22
C LEU A 98 -18.71 12.51 11.57
N VAL A 99 -17.78 11.70 12.09
CA VAL A 99 -16.42 12.13 12.39
C VAL A 99 -15.66 12.39 11.09
N SER A 100 -14.79 13.39 11.07
CA SER A 100 -13.96 13.68 9.92
C SER A 100 -13.03 12.51 9.62
N GLU A 101 -13.17 11.91 8.43
CA GLU A 101 -12.32 10.82 7.96
C GLU A 101 -10.85 11.24 7.84
N LEU A 102 -10.60 12.50 7.51
CA LEU A 102 -9.26 13.06 7.38
C LEU A 102 -8.48 12.95 8.70
N ILE A 103 -9.08 13.42 9.80
CA ILE A 103 -8.45 13.37 11.12
C ILE A 103 -8.37 11.93 11.62
N THR A 104 -9.46 11.16 11.47
CA THR A 104 -9.49 9.77 11.93
C THR A 104 -8.43 8.92 11.25
N THR A 105 -8.34 8.98 9.93
CA THR A 105 -7.37 8.19 9.17
C THR A 105 -5.94 8.61 9.46
N LEU A 106 -5.69 9.91 9.65
CA LEU A 106 -4.37 10.42 10.03
C LEU A 106 -3.94 9.92 11.43
N MET A 107 -4.84 9.99 12.42
CA MET A 107 -4.54 9.49 13.78
C MET A 107 -4.32 7.97 13.77
N MET A 108 -5.10 7.23 12.98
CA MET A 108 -4.95 5.79 12.83
C MET A 108 -3.58 5.39 12.21
N ASN A 109 -2.94 6.24 11.40
CA ASN A 109 -1.58 5.99 10.92
C ASN A 109 -0.59 5.90 12.09
N TYR A 110 -0.63 6.87 13.02
CA TYR A 110 0.27 6.85 14.18
C TYR A 110 0.02 5.62 15.05
N ILE A 111 -1.24 5.25 15.27
CA ILE A 111 -1.58 4.05 16.04
C ILE A 111 -1.00 2.80 15.36
N ALA A 112 -1.15 2.66 14.05
CA ALA A 112 -0.63 1.51 13.31
C ALA A 112 0.91 1.42 13.37
N ILE A 113 1.61 2.54 13.18
CA ILE A 113 3.07 2.60 13.26
C ILE A 113 3.55 2.24 14.67
N LEU A 114 2.93 2.82 15.71
CA LEU A 114 3.28 2.53 17.08
C LEU A 114 2.97 1.08 17.46
N TRP A 115 1.86 0.51 16.96
CA TRP A 115 1.51 -0.88 17.17
C TRP A 115 2.54 -1.84 16.57
N VAL A 116 2.96 -1.61 15.32
CA VAL A 116 4.02 -2.40 14.68
C VAL A 116 5.34 -2.28 15.46
N ASN A 117 5.71 -1.06 15.85
CA ASN A 117 6.91 -0.85 16.66
C ASN A 117 6.81 -1.63 17.99
N TYR A 118 5.68 -1.54 18.70
CA TYR A 118 5.47 -2.29 19.95
C TYR A 118 5.69 -3.80 19.76
N LEU A 119 5.18 -4.39 18.70
CA LEU A 119 5.37 -5.80 18.41
C LEU A 119 6.84 -6.14 18.11
N VAL A 120 7.50 -5.34 17.28
CA VAL A 120 8.88 -5.60 16.82
C VAL A 120 9.91 -5.34 17.93
N TYR A 121 9.66 -4.37 18.81
CA TYR A 121 10.50 -4.16 20.01
C TYR A 121 10.22 -5.16 21.13
N GLY A 122 9.05 -5.79 21.12
CA GLY A 122 8.56 -6.68 22.18
C GLY A 122 8.37 -8.12 21.73
N ALA A 123 7.10 -8.53 21.60
CA ALA A 123 6.69 -9.92 21.46
C ALA A 123 7.19 -10.62 20.18
N TRP A 124 7.45 -9.87 19.09
CA TRP A 124 7.89 -10.43 17.81
C TRP A 124 9.38 -10.20 17.53
N ARG A 125 10.11 -9.66 18.52
CA ARG A 125 11.56 -9.45 18.38
C ARG A 125 12.27 -10.78 18.23
N ASP A 126 13.20 -10.86 17.26
CA ASP A 126 14.06 -12.02 17.08
C ASP A 126 15.01 -12.19 18.29
N PRO A 127 14.94 -13.31 19.04
CA PRO A 127 15.88 -13.56 20.13
C PRO A 127 17.34 -13.69 19.68
N LYS A 128 17.57 -14.04 18.41
CA LYS A 128 18.90 -14.19 17.81
C LYS A 128 19.41 -12.89 17.17
N GLY A 129 18.60 -11.86 17.09
CA GLY A 129 18.86 -10.62 16.37
C GLY A 129 19.74 -9.60 17.12
N LEU A 130 20.60 -10.00 18.06
CA LEU A 130 21.54 -9.12 18.78
C LEU A 130 20.91 -7.85 19.34
N ASN A 131 19.70 -7.93 19.86
CA ASN A 131 18.89 -6.82 20.39
C ASN A 131 18.39 -5.79 19.35
N PHE A 132 18.62 -5.98 18.07
CA PHE A 132 18.01 -5.13 17.05
C PHE A 132 16.47 -5.30 17.03
N PRO A 133 15.72 -4.22 16.82
CA PRO A 133 14.24 -4.27 16.75
C PRO A 133 13.79 -4.79 15.38
N LEU A 134 13.86 -6.10 15.19
CA LEU A 134 13.42 -6.77 13.97
C LEU A 134 12.89 -8.15 14.32
N THR A 135 11.97 -8.66 13.50
CA THR A 135 11.48 -10.03 13.60
C THR A 135 12.49 -11.02 13.01
N ALA A 136 12.30 -12.30 13.27
CA ALA A 136 13.04 -13.34 12.56
C ALA A 136 12.84 -13.17 11.04
N ALA A 137 13.88 -13.51 10.27
CA ALA A 137 13.81 -13.51 8.82
C ALA A 137 12.76 -14.53 8.35
N PHE A 138 12.02 -14.18 7.31
CA PHE A 138 11.02 -15.08 6.75
C PHE A 138 11.70 -16.25 6.03
N SER A 139 11.01 -17.39 5.99
CA SER A 139 11.40 -18.54 5.18
C SER A 139 11.34 -18.18 3.68
N GLU A 140 12.10 -18.90 2.86
CA GLU A 140 12.09 -18.69 1.39
C GLU A 140 10.68 -18.84 0.79
N SER A 141 9.85 -19.66 1.40
CA SER A 141 8.45 -19.87 1.00
C SER A 141 7.57 -18.60 1.14
N ALA A 142 7.97 -17.67 2.00
CA ALA A 142 7.25 -16.41 2.24
C ALA A 142 7.80 -15.24 1.43
N LEU A 143 8.86 -15.44 0.66
CA LEU A 143 9.44 -14.42 -0.20
C LEU A 143 8.79 -14.46 -1.58
N LEU A 144 8.45 -13.28 -2.11
CA LEU A 144 7.96 -13.17 -3.48
C LEU A 144 9.09 -13.51 -4.47
N PRO A 145 8.82 -14.34 -5.49
CA PRO A 145 9.83 -14.70 -6.47
C PRO A 145 10.33 -13.44 -7.20
N SER A 146 11.66 -13.33 -7.30
CA SER A 146 12.36 -12.31 -8.08
C SER A 146 12.56 -12.75 -9.54
N PHE A 147 12.69 -11.81 -10.45
CA PHE A 147 12.93 -12.09 -11.87
C PHE A 147 14.44 -12.07 -12.17
N GLY A 148 15.04 -13.24 -12.26
CA GLY A 148 16.48 -13.39 -12.51
C GLY A 148 17.35 -12.79 -11.40
N ASP A 149 18.46 -12.15 -11.79
CA ASP A 149 19.39 -11.49 -10.88
C ASP A 149 18.94 -10.09 -10.44
N LEU A 150 17.79 -9.64 -10.93
CA LEU A 150 17.22 -8.33 -10.58
C LEU A 150 16.40 -8.42 -9.29
N ARG A 151 16.36 -7.33 -8.54
CA ARG A 151 15.54 -7.25 -7.32
C ARG A 151 14.05 -7.05 -7.58
N VAL A 152 13.66 -6.96 -8.86
CA VAL A 152 12.25 -6.86 -9.24
C VAL A 152 11.55 -8.19 -8.94
N HIS A 153 10.47 -8.13 -8.19
CA HIS A 153 9.72 -9.30 -7.72
C HIS A 153 8.29 -9.33 -8.28
N ALA A 154 7.63 -10.48 -8.13
CA ALA A 154 6.28 -10.73 -8.68
C ALA A 154 5.20 -9.71 -8.21
N GLY A 155 5.45 -8.90 -7.21
CA GLY A 155 4.57 -7.80 -6.79
C GLY A 155 4.22 -6.83 -7.91
N ILE A 156 5.09 -6.66 -8.92
CA ILE A 156 4.80 -5.82 -10.09
C ILE A 156 3.60 -6.33 -10.89
N ILE A 157 3.45 -7.65 -11.00
CA ILE A 157 2.31 -8.28 -11.69
C ILE A 157 1.02 -7.91 -10.97
N ILE A 158 1.03 -7.96 -9.63
CA ILE A 158 -0.14 -7.60 -8.80
C ILE A 158 -0.55 -6.14 -9.06
N VAL A 159 0.42 -5.22 -9.15
CA VAL A 159 0.16 -3.80 -9.47
C VAL A 159 -0.54 -3.66 -10.83
N PHE A 160 -0.01 -4.29 -11.89
CA PHE A 160 -0.60 -4.18 -13.22
C PHE A 160 -1.98 -4.83 -13.31
N VAL A 161 -2.16 -6.01 -12.73
CA VAL A 161 -3.46 -6.70 -12.68
C VAL A 161 -4.48 -5.84 -11.94
N LEU A 162 -4.11 -5.31 -10.78
CA LEU A 162 -5.00 -4.47 -9.99
C LEU A 162 -5.36 -3.16 -10.71
N ALA A 163 -4.40 -2.52 -11.36
CA ALA A 163 -4.66 -1.31 -12.15
C ALA A 163 -5.59 -1.59 -13.33
N ALA A 164 -5.42 -2.73 -14.02
CA ALA A 164 -6.33 -3.16 -15.08
C ALA A 164 -7.74 -3.42 -14.54
N VAL A 165 -7.86 -4.17 -13.45
CA VAL A 165 -9.15 -4.46 -12.79
C VAL A 165 -9.83 -3.16 -12.36
N LEU A 166 -9.13 -2.26 -11.70
CA LEU A 166 -9.71 -0.98 -11.27
C LEU A 166 -10.10 -0.10 -12.45
N THR A 167 -9.35 -0.13 -13.57
CA THR A 167 -9.71 0.61 -14.78
C THR A 167 -11.06 0.12 -15.31
N VAL A 168 -11.26 -1.20 -15.43
CA VAL A 168 -12.51 -1.80 -15.87
C VAL A 168 -13.65 -1.50 -14.88
N VAL A 169 -13.38 -1.70 -13.57
CA VAL A 169 -14.39 -1.44 -12.53
C VAL A 169 -14.83 0.02 -12.54
N PHE A 170 -13.92 0.96 -12.65
CA PHE A 170 -14.25 2.39 -12.64
C PHE A 170 -14.98 2.84 -13.90
N ARG A 171 -14.71 2.21 -15.05
CA ARG A 171 -15.30 2.57 -16.34
C ARG A 171 -16.63 1.90 -16.58
N ASP A 172 -16.71 0.58 -16.33
CA ASP A 172 -17.76 -0.26 -16.88
C ASP A 172 -18.69 -0.86 -15.81
N SER A 173 -18.44 -0.65 -14.48
CA SER A 173 -19.26 -1.19 -13.43
C SER A 173 -20.29 -0.20 -12.90
N ARG A 174 -21.42 -0.73 -12.42
CA ARG A 174 -22.42 0.05 -11.68
C ARG A 174 -21.84 0.73 -10.45
N TRP A 175 -20.97 0.02 -9.72
CA TRP A 175 -20.32 0.57 -8.53
C TRP A 175 -19.37 1.73 -8.87
N GLY A 176 -18.61 1.62 -9.97
CA GLY A 176 -17.76 2.71 -10.47
C GLY A 176 -18.57 3.97 -10.81
N TYR A 177 -19.75 3.79 -11.38
CA TYR A 177 -20.69 4.89 -11.61
C TYR A 177 -21.24 5.48 -10.29
N GLU A 178 -21.70 4.63 -9.35
CA GLU A 178 -22.22 5.08 -8.06
C GLU A 178 -21.17 5.92 -7.29
N THR A 179 -19.90 5.48 -7.25
CA THR A 179 -18.83 6.22 -6.58
C THR A 179 -18.56 7.58 -7.22
N LEU A 180 -18.63 7.67 -8.54
CA LEU A 180 -18.47 8.93 -9.27
C LEU A 180 -19.62 9.90 -8.98
N VAL A 181 -20.87 9.41 -9.00
CA VAL A 181 -22.06 10.24 -8.73
C VAL A 181 -22.04 10.75 -7.29
N ILE A 182 -21.70 9.90 -6.31
CA ILE A 182 -21.59 10.32 -4.91
C ILE A 182 -20.53 11.41 -4.77
N GLY A 183 -19.36 11.23 -5.41
CA GLY A 183 -18.26 12.19 -5.34
C GLY A 183 -18.57 13.52 -6.00
N SER A 184 -19.37 13.53 -7.09
CA SER A 184 -19.72 14.76 -7.81
C SER A 184 -20.90 15.49 -7.16
N ASN A 185 -21.95 14.78 -6.73
CA ASN A 185 -23.12 15.36 -6.08
C ASN A 185 -23.81 14.35 -5.16
N PRO A 186 -23.53 14.36 -3.84
CA PRO A 186 -24.17 13.48 -2.88
C PRO A 186 -25.70 13.61 -2.81
N THR A 187 -26.22 14.80 -3.08
CA THR A 187 -27.66 15.03 -3.08
C THR A 187 -28.33 14.32 -4.26
N ALA A 188 -27.78 14.45 -5.46
CA ALA A 188 -28.24 13.73 -6.64
C ALA A 188 -28.17 12.21 -6.44
N ALA A 189 -27.09 11.70 -5.82
CA ALA A 189 -26.95 10.29 -5.48
C ALA A 189 -28.10 9.80 -4.58
N ARG A 190 -28.50 10.59 -3.57
CA ARG A 190 -29.64 10.25 -2.71
C ARG A 190 -30.97 10.19 -3.48
N TYR A 191 -31.23 11.16 -4.35
CA TYR A 191 -32.43 11.14 -5.20
C TYR A 191 -32.45 9.94 -6.15
N ALA A 192 -31.29 9.49 -6.62
CA ALA A 192 -31.16 8.29 -7.43
C ALA A 192 -31.25 6.97 -6.63
N GLY A 193 -31.48 7.03 -5.31
CA GLY A 193 -31.61 5.85 -4.45
C GLY A 193 -30.28 5.14 -4.14
N ILE A 194 -29.13 5.81 -4.36
CA ILE A 194 -27.80 5.23 -4.07
C ILE A 194 -27.55 5.24 -2.57
N ASN A 195 -27.16 4.11 -2.02
CA ASN A 195 -26.86 3.97 -0.59
C ASN A 195 -25.45 4.50 -0.27
N ILE A 196 -25.36 5.78 0.11
CA ILE A 196 -24.10 6.46 0.39
C ILE A 196 -23.32 5.80 1.55
N PRO A 197 -23.93 5.50 2.73
CA PRO A 197 -23.20 4.88 3.84
C PRO A 197 -22.55 3.55 3.44
N ARG A 198 -23.26 2.68 2.71
CA ARG A 198 -22.73 1.41 2.22
C ARG A 198 -21.54 1.63 1.30
N ASN A 199 -21.63 2.59 0.38
CA ASN A 199 -20.54 2.91 -0.54
C ASN A 199 -19.32 3.49 0.19
N VAL A 200 -19.50 4.32 1.22
CA VAL A 200 -18.42 4.81 2.08
C VAL A 200 -17.65 3.65 2.73
N LEU A 201 -18.38 2.69 3.31
CA LEU A 201 -17.76 1.54 3.96
C LEU A 201 -17.01 0.66 2.96
N LEU A 202 -17.61 0.37 1.79
CA LEU A 202 -16.98 -0.43 0.73
C LEU A 202 -15.73 0.24 0.17
N VAL A 203 -15.78 1.54 -0.09
CA VAL A 203 -14.66 2.31 -0.62
C VAL A 203 -13.50 2.32 0.37
N MET A 204 -13.77 2.54 1.66
CA MET A 204 -12.74 2.54 2.69
C MET A 204 -12.14 1.15 2.93
N LEU A 205 -12.98 0.11 2.88
CA LEU A 205 -12.54 -1.28 2.97
C LEU A 205 -11.62 -1.64 1.80
N LEU A 206 -12.04 -1.38 0.56
CA LEU A 206 -11.26 -1.71 -0.64
C LEU A 206 -9.99 -0.87 -0.77
N SER A 207 -10.07 0.42 -0.45
CA SER A 207 -8.91 1.31 -0.39
C SER A 207 -7.86 0.78 0.58
N GLY A 208 -8.31 0.43 1.80
CA GLY A 208 -7.43 -0.13 2.82
C GLY A 208 -6.88 -1.51 2.46
N ALA A 209 -7.68 -2.36 1.82
CA ALA A 209 -7.24 -3.67 1.38
C ALA A 209 -6.10 -3.58 0.35
N VAL A 210 -6.21 -2.67 -0.62
CA VAL A 210 -5.16 -2.44 -1.61
C VAL A 210 -3.87 -1.90 -0.96
N CYS A 211 -3.98 -0.94 -0.04
CA CYS A 211 -2.83 -0.42 0.70
C CYS A 211 -2.18 -1.53 1.56
N GLY A 212 -2.99 -2.37 2.21
CA GLY A 212 -2.50 -3.50 3.02
C GLY A 212 -1.79 -4.57 2.19
N MET A 213 -2.28 -4.86 0.97
CA MET A 213 -1.55 -5.71 0.02
C MET A 213 -0.19 -5.09 -0.34
N GLY A 214 -0.11 -3.76 -0.50
CA GLY A 214 1.15 -3.05 -0.70
C GLY A 214 2.14 -3.30 0.45
N GLY A 215 1.67 -3.29 1.70
CA GLY A 215 2.47 -3.60 2.88
C GLY A 215 2.99 -5.05 2.89
N MET A 216 2.15 -6.01 2.52
CA MET A 216 2.56 -7.41 2.34
C MET A 216 3.64 -7.54 1.28
N ILE A 217 3.46 -6.89 0.13
CA ILE A 217 4.41 -6.94 -0.98
C ILE A 217 5.78 -6.38 -0.56
N GLU A 218 5.81 -5.31 0.22
CA GLU A 218 7.07 -4.73 0.73
C GLU A 218 7.81 -5.70 1.66
N VAL A 219 7.13 -6.29 2.65
CA VAL A 219 7.81 -7.20 3.61
C VAL A 219 8.19 -8.53 2.98
N SER A 220 7.43 -9.03 2.01
CA SER A 220 7.66 -10.31 1.35
C SER A 220 8.60 -10.19 0.13
N GLY A 221 8.56 -9.05 -0.58
CA GLY A 221 9.34 -8.86 -1.81
C GLY A 221 10.71 -8.26 -1.59
N ILE A 222 10.90 -7.45 -0.55
CA ILE A 222 12.11 -6.65 -0.37
C ILE A 222 12.78 -6.91 0.97
N VAL A 223 12.04 -6.75 2.06
CA VAL A 223 12.62 -6.69 3.41
C VAL A 223 12.87 -8.08 3.99
N GLY A 224 12.01 -9.06 3.69
CA GLY A 224 12.09 -10.44 4.20
C GLY A 224 11.87 -10.57 5.71
N LYS A 225 11.38 -9.54 6.37
CA LYS A 225 11.11 -9.47 7.82
C LYS A 225 10.28 -8.23 8.14
N LEU A 226 9.69 -8.16 9.33
CA LEU A 226 9.06 -6.94 9.81
C LEU A 226 10.06 -6.15 10.68
N GLN A 227 10.17 -4.85 10.41
CA GLN A 227 11.07 -3.96 11.14
C GLN A 227 10.45 -2.55 11.26
N PRO A 228 10.92 -1.69 12.19
CA PRO A 228 10.52 -0.29 12.23
C PRO A 228 10.89 0.41 10.92
N GLY A 229 10.06 1.36 10.49
CA GLY A 229 10.36 2.17 9.31
C GLY A 229 10.31 1.40 7.98
N ILE A 230 9.44 0.37 7.86
CA ILE A 230 9.24 -0.39 6.61
C ILE A 230 8.76 0.49 5.45
N SER A 231 8.12 1.61 5.76
CA SER A 231 7.69 2.61 4.78
C SER A 231 8.41 3.93 5.04
N PRO A 232 9.06 4.54 4.05
CA PRO A 232 9.56 5.91 4.12
C PRO A 232 8.45 6.96 3.90
N GLY A 233 7.17 6.60 4.09
CA GLY A 233 6.01 7.44 3.86
C GLY A 233 5.34 7.20 2.50
N TYR A 234 5.35 5.95 2.02
CA TYR A 234 4.70 5.59 0.75
C TYR A 234 3.24 6.01 0.69
N GLY A 235 2.47 5.81 1.78
CA GLY A 235 1.07 6.19 1.84
C GLY A 235 0.85 7.70 1.71
N TYR A 236 1.73 8.52 2.28
CA TYR A 236 1.63 9.98 2.14
C TYR A 236 2.02 10.46 0.74
N THR A 237 3.13 9.95 0.20
CA THR A 237 3.59 10.26 -1.15
C THR A 237 2.57 9.81 -2.20
N ALA A 238 1.92 8.67 -1.97
CA ALA A 238 0.92 8.12 -2.86
C ALA A 238 -0.34 9.01 -3.00
N ILE A 239 -0.62 9.89 -2.04
CA ILE A 239 -1.68 10.90 -2.18
C ILE A 239 -1.35 11.84 -3.35
N ILE A 240 -0.11 12.31 -3.40
CA ILE A 240 0.36 13.19 -4.48
C ILE A 240 0.34 12.44 -5.82
N VAL A 241 0.81 11.18 -5.81
CA VAL A 241 0.79 10.31 -7.00
C VAL A 241 -0.63 10.15 -7.54
N ALA A 242 -1.60 9.83 -6.68
CA ALA A 242 -2.99 9.64 -7.09
C ALA A 242 -3.62 10.92 -7.67
N TRP A 243 -3.36 12.07 -7.06
CA TRP A 243 -3.86 13.36 -7.56
C TRP A 243 -3.21 13.77 -8.88
N LEU A 244 -1.90 13.64 -9.01
CA LEU A 244 -1.19 13.98 -10.24
C LEU A 244 -1.62 13.07 -11.41
N ALA A 245 -1.93 11.81 -11.11
CA ALA A 245 -2.51 10.85 -12.05
C ALA A 245 -4.01 11.08 -12.33
N ARG A 246 -4.63 12.11 -11.74
CA ARG A 246 -6.06 12.41 -11.87
C ARG A 246 -6.95 11.21 -11.51
N LEU A 247 -6.52 10.41 -10.55
CA LEU A 247 -7.18 9.19 -10.06
C LEU A 247 -7.39 8.09 -11.14
N HIS A 248 -6.64 8.17 -12.25
CA HIS A 248 -6.72 7.18 -13.32
C HIS A 248 -5.74 6.02 -13.04
N PRO A 249 -6.19 4.76 -12.91
CA PRO A 249 -5.34 3.67 -12.45
C PRO A 249 -4.08 3.44 -13.29
N ALA A 250 -4.17 3.49 -14.63
CA ALA A 250 -2.99 3.33 -15.48
C ALA A 250 -2.01 4.50 -15.34
N ALA A 251 -2.49 5.73 -15.18
CA ALA A 251 -1.64 6.90 -14.98
C ALA A 251 -0.93 6.86 -13.61
N ILE A 252 -1.53 6.26 -12.59
CA ILE A 252 -0.92 6.08 -11.26
C ILE A 252 0.39 5.31 -11.37
N ILE A 253 0.46 4.25 -12.19
CA ILE A 253 1.70 3.48 -12.40
C ILE A 253 2.80 4.38 -12.96
N VAL A 254 2.48 5.18 -13.98
CA VAL A 254 3.47 6.08 -14.61
C VAL A 254 3.95 7.14 -13.62
N VAL A 255 3.03 7.76 -12.89
CA VAL A 255 3.38 8.79 -11.89
C VAL A 255 4.16 8.17 -10.73
N ALA A 256 3.77 6.98 -10.24
CA ALA A 256 4.51 6.26 -9.21
C ALA A 256 5.95 5.94 -9.65
N PHE A 257 6.14 5.58 -10.92
CA PHE A 257 7.47 5.37 -11.49
C PHE A 257 8.30 6.66 -11.49
N LEU A 258 7.71 7.80 -11.89
CA LEU A 258 8.38 9.10 -11.83
C LEU A 258 8.80 9.47 -10.39
N PHE A 259 7.92 9.25 -9.42
CA PHE A 259 8.26 9.50 -8.01
C PHE A 259 9.32 8.52 -7.49
N ALA A 260 9.33 7.27 -7.94
CA ALA A 260 10.38 6.31 -7.61
C ALA A 260 11.74 6.75 -8.16
N ILE A 261 11.81 7.31 -9.39
CA ILE A 261 13.04 7.92 -9.93
C ILE A 261 13.56 9.02 -9.01
N ILE A 262 12.67 9.91 -8.55
CA ILE A 262 13.07 11.00 -7.65
C ILE A 262 13.59 10.44 -6.32
N HIS A 263 12.94 9.42 -5.79
CA HIS A 263 13.33 8.80 -4.52
C HIS A 263 14.69 8.11 -4.60
N VAL A 264 14.90 7.25 -5.61
CA VAL A 264 16.17 6.53 -5.83
C VAL A 264 17.27 7.50 -6.22
N GLY A 265 16.99 8.42 -7.15
CA GLY A 265 17.96 9.42 -7.58
C GLY A 265 18.37 10.38 -6.44
N GLY A 266 17.42 10.77 -5.58
CA GLY A 266 17.73 11.57 -4.40
C GLY A 266 18.66 10.86 -3.41
N PHE A 267 18.44 9.57 -3.19
CA PHE A 267 19.34 8.76 -2.36
C PHE A 267 20.75 8.66 -2.97
N MET A 268 20.84 8.45 -4.29
CA MET A 268 22.14 8.40 -4.99
C MET A 268 22.91 9.72 -4.90
N VAL A 269 22.24 10.86 -5.01
CA VAL A 269 22.89 12.18 -4.85
C VAL A 269 23.46 12.36 -3.44
N GLN A 270 22.71 11.93 -2.41
CA GLN A 270 23.18 11.97 -1.03
C GLN A 270 24.45 11.11 -0.82
N THR A 271 24.52 9.93 -1.46
CA THR A 271 25.71 9.06 -1.35
C THR A 271 26.94 9.62 -2.08
N LEU A 272 26.72 10.46 -3.09
CA LEU A 272 27.80 11.14 -3.81
C LEU A 272 28.33 12.41 -3.09
N GLY A 273 27.68 12.81 -2.00
CA GLY A 273 28.09 13.96 -1.20
C GLY A 273 27.86 15.32 -1.89
N ILE A 274 26.87 15.37 -2.81
CA ILE A 274 26.46 16.58 -3.55
C ILE A 274 25.23 17.21 -2.90
#